data_e1127175e560befad4aac10a46735fd9
#
_entry.id   e1127175e560befad4aac10a46735fd9
#
_cell.length_a   1.000
_cell.length_b   1.000
_cell.length_c   1.000
_cell.angle_alpha   90.00
_cell.angle_beta   90.00
_cell.angle_gamma   90.00
#
_symmetry.space_group_name_H-M   'P 1'
#
loop_
_entity.id
_entity.type
_entity.pdbx_description
1 polymer ?
#
loop_
_entity_poly.entity_id
_entity_poly.type
_entity_poly.pdbx_seq_one_letter_code
_entity_poly.pdbx_strand_id
1 'polypeptide(L)'
;LFNGGIRYNRIREARSELTASELAGAELWLKVVNDVRSAYANCEYSRRIMEICRENQKLMAEQRELVMKEYLAGEIEVTRLNEAQTNLVHSNMALADAVIKLHKAHEQLAAAVHANGTVVR
;
A
#
# COMPACT_ATOMS: atom_id res chain seq x y z
N LEU A 1 33.28 20.89 -49.86
CA LEU A 1 33.80 21.56 -48.65
C LEU A 1 32.74 21.94 -47.64
N PHE A 2 31.50 22.25 -48.07
CA PHE A 2 30.40 22.56 -47.17
C PHE A 2 29.64 21.32 -46.65
N ASN A 3 29.76 20.17 -47.31
CA ASN A 3 29.08 18.94 -46.91
C ASN A 3 29.62 18.34 -45.61
N GLY A 4 30.86 18.61 -45.23
CA GLY A 4 31.45 18.12 -43.97
C GLY A 4 30.85 18.76 -42.71
N GLY A 5 30.52 20.05 -42.77
CA GLY A 5 29.89 20.78 -41.66
C GLY A 5 28.46 20.36 -41.44
N ILE A 6 27.68 20.17 -42.51
CA ILE A 6 26.28 19.69 -42.45
C ILE A 6 26.24 18.25 -41.88
N ARG A 7 27.16 17.40 -42.35
CA ARG A 7 27.26 16.01 -41.88
C ARG A 7 27.62 15.93 -40.40
N TYR A 8 28.53 16.77 -39.94
CA TYR A 8 28.92 16.85 -38.54
C TYR A 8 27.75 17.30 -37.64
N ASN A 9 27.02 18.33 -38.10
CA ASN A 9 25.85 18.81 -37.37
C ASN A 9 24.74 17.76 -37.28
N ARG A 10 24.49 16.98 -38.33
CA ARG A 10 23.52 15.87 -38.32
C ARG A 10 23.92 14.77 -37.35
N ILE A 11 25.19 14.41 -37.30
CA ILE A 11 25.72 13.42 -36.36
C ILE A 11 25.55 13.93 -34.92
N ARG A 12 25.83 15.20 -34.69
CA ARG A 12 25.68 15.84 -33.38
C ARG A 12 24.21 15.87 -32.94
N GLU A 13 23.28 16.21 -33.84
CA GLU A 13 21.85 16.19 -33.59
C GLU A 13 21.37 14.76 -33.26
N ALA A 14 21.79 13.76 -34.03
CA ALA A 14 21.45 12.37 -33.82
C ALA A 14 21.95 11.86 -32.45
N ARG A 15 23.15 12.25 -32.05
CA ARG A 15 23.70 11.93 -30.72
C ARG A 15 22.94 12.62 -29.62
N SER A 16 22.57 13.90 -29.83
CA SER A 16 21.77 14.67 -28.85
C SER A 16 20.40 14.06 -28.66
N GLU A 17 19.73 13.66 -29.74
CA GLU A 17 18.44 12.97 -29.70
C GLU A 17 18.53 11.61 -29.01
N LEU A 18 19.57 10.82 -29.29
CA LEU A 18 19.82 9.53 -28.67
C LEU A 18 20.05 9.68 -27.15
N THR A 19 20.85 10.66 -26.76
CA THR A 19 21.11 10.95 -25.32
C THR A 19 19.83 11.38 -24.60
N ALA A 20 19.01 12.24 -25.23
CA ALA A 20 17.71 12.65 -24.66
C ALA A 20 16.76 11.47 -24.55
N SER A 21 16.73 10.56 -25.53
CA SER A 21 15.93 9.34 -25.50
C SER A 21 16.39 8.38 -24.39
N GLU A 22 17.68 8.20 -24.22
CA GLU A 22 18.27 7.38 -23.15
C GLU A 22 17.94 7.96 -21.77
N LEU A 23 18.01 9.28 -21.63
CA LEU A 23 17.67 9.98 -20.38
C LEU A 23 16.19 9.82 -20.05
N ALA A 24 15.30 9.98 -21.04
CA ALA A 24 13.86 9.76 -20.87
C ALA A 24 13.55 8.33 -20.49
N GLY A 25 14.25 7.34 -21.08
CA GLY A 25 14.14 5.94 -20.73
C GLY A 25 14.60 5.65 -19.29
N ALA A 26 15.70 6.27 -18.87
CA ALA A 26 16.21 6.16 -17.50
C ALA A 26 15.25 6.76 -16.48
N GLU A 27 14.66 7.92 -16.78
CA GLU A 27 13.65 8.58 -15.94
C GLU A 27 12.39 7.71 -15.80
N LEU A 28 11.92 7.12 -16.91
CA LEU A 28 10.78 6.21 -16.91
C LEU A 28 11.05 4.97 -16.07
N TRP A 29 12.24 4.39 -16.20
CA TRP A 29 12.68 3.26 -15.41
C TRP A 29 12.70 3.56 -13.91
N LEU A 30 13.27 4.71 -13.52
CA LEU A 30 13.30 5.15 -12.12
C LEU A 30 11.90 5.36 -11.57
N LYS A 31 11.00 5.93 -12.37
CA LYS A 31 9.61 6.10 -11.98
C LYS A 31 8.95 4.75 -11.69
N VAL A 32 9.13 3.78 -12.57
CA VAL A 32 8.56 2.43 -12.42
C VAL A 32 9.11 1.74 -11.18
N VAL A 33 10.42 1.81 -10.95
CA VAL A 33 11.08 1.24 -9.75
C VAL A 33 10.53 1.89 -8.48
N ASN A 34 10.38 3.21 -8.47
CA ASN A 34 9.82 3.93 -7.32
C ASN A 34 8.36 3.57 -7.08
N ASP A 35 7.55 3.44 -8.13
CA ASP A 35 6.14 3.06 -8.03
C ASP A 35 6.00 1.64 -7.43
N VAL A 36 6.82 0.69 -7.88
CA VAL A 36 6.82 -0.68 -7.34
C VAL A 36 7.27 -0.70 -5.88
N ARG A 37 8.33 0.03 -5.54
CA ARG A 37 8.81 0.14 -4.15
C ARG A 37 7.77 0.74 -3.23
N SER A 38 7.12 1.82 -3.66
CA SER A 38 6.08 2.49 -2.89
C SER A 38 4.88 1.57 -2.68
N ALA A 39 4.45 0.86 -3.72
CA ALA A 39 3.35 -0.09 -3.64
C ALA A 39 3.69 -1.27 -2.72
N TYR A 40 4.91 -1.78 -2.78
CA TYR A 40 5.38 -2.85 -1.89
C TYR A 40 5.42 -2.39 -0.43
N ALA A 41 5.98 -1.20 -0.17
CA ALA A 41 6.03 -0.62 1.17
C ALA A 41 4.63 -0.40 1.74
N ASN A 42 3.68 0.04 0.91
CA ASN A 42 2.29 0.21 1.30
C ASN A 42 1.61 -1.14 1.63
N CYS A 43 1.91 -2.20 0.89
CA CYS A 43 1.45 -3.56 1.21
C CYS A 43 1.97 -4.02 2.57
N GLU A 44 3.25 -3.85 2.84
CA GLU A 44 3.86 -4.23 4.12
C GLU A 44 3.27 -3.45 5.28
N TYR A 45 3.09 -2.14 5.10
CA TYR A 45 2.46 -1.28 6.10
C TYR A 45 1.01 -1.72 6.36
N SER A 46 0.23 -1.93 5.30
CA SER A 46 -1.18 -2.33 5.41
C SER A 46 -1.32 -3.71 6.06
N ARG A 47 -0.39 -4.64 5.79
CA ARG A 47 -0.36 -5.95 6.41
C ARG A 47 -0.12 -5.85 7.93
N ARG A 48 0.82 -5.01 8.34
CA ARG A 48 1.11 -4.78 9.77
C ARG A 48 -0.08 -4.16 10.49
N ILE A 49 -0.72 -3.17 9.88
CA ILE A 49 -1.92 -2.55 10.45
C ILE A 49 -3.04 -3.58 10.58
N MET A 50 -3.24 -4.42 9.58
CA MET A 50 -4.26 -5.48 9.63
C MET A 50 -3.97 -6.47 10.77
N GLU A 51 -2.72 -6.87 10.97
CA GLU A 51 -2.33 -7.76 12.06
C GLU A 51 -2.59 -7.13 13.44
N ILE A 52 -2.24 -5.84 13.60
CA ILE A 52 -2.51 -5.08 14.83
C ILE A 52 -4.02 -5.01 15.10
N CYS A 53 -4.81 -4.71 14.08
CA CYS A 53 -6.27 -4.65 14.22
C CYS A 53 -6.87 -6.02 14.55
N ARG A 54 -6.32 -7.09 14.00
CA ARG A 54 -6.75 -8.46 14.30
C ARG A 54 -6.49 -8.82 15.76
N GLU A 55 -5.30 -8.52 16.27
CA GLU A 55 -4.96 -8.73 17.67
C GLU A 55 -5.84 -7.90 18.61
N ASN A 56 -6.07 -6.63 18.26
CA ASN A 56 -6.94 -5.76 19.03
C ASN A 56 -8.38 -6.26 19.05
N GLN A 57 -8.90 -6.72 17.93
CA GLN A 57 -10.25 -7.28 17.84
C GLN A 57 -10.38 -8.52 18.74
N LYS A 58 -9.37 -9.39 18.74
CA LYS A 58 -9.33 -10.57 19.60
C LYS A 58 -9.34 -10.20 21.07
N LEU A 59 -8.54 -9.20 21.47
CA LEU A 59 -8.51 -8.68 22.84
C LEU A 59 -9.86 -8.09 23.26
N MET A 60 -10.50 -7.33 22.38
CA MET A 60 -11.82 -6.74 22.67
C MET A 60 -12.90 -7.82 22.80
N ALA A 61 -12.83 -8.89 22.00
CA ALA A 61 -13.74 -10.03 22.10
C ALA A 61 -13.56 -10.76 23.44
N GLU A 62 -12.33 -11.00 23.85
CA GLU A 62 -12.01 -11.62 25.14
C GLU A 62 -12.48 -10.75 26.31
N GLN A 63 -12.25 -9.45 26.24
CA GLN A 63 -12.70 -8.49 27.25
C GLN A 63 -14.22 -8.47 27.36
N ARG A 64 -14.92 -8.47 26.24
CA ARG A 64 -16.39 -8.52 26.21
C ARG A 64 -16.91 -9.78 26.89
N GLU A 65 -16.31 -10.94 26.65
CA GLU A 65 -16.66 -12.20 27.30
C GLU A 65 -16.47 -12.13 28.81
N LEU A 66 -15.35 -11.58 29.27
CA LEU A 66 -15.07 -11.41 30.70
C LEU A 66 -16.06 -10.48 31.37
N VAL A 67 -16.31 -9.31 30.75
CA VAL A 67 -17.27 -8.31 31.23
C VAL A 67 -18.70 -8.90 31.28
N MET A 68 -19.09 -9.72 30.30
CA MET A 68 -20.38 -10.38 30.27
C MET A 68 -20.54 -11.33 31.49
N LYS A 69 -19.51 -12.10 31.82
CA LYS A 69 -19.51 -12.98 32.99
C LYS A 69 -19.66 -12.18 34.28
N GLU A 70 -18.92 -11.08 34.42
CA GLU A 70 -19.01 -10.21 35.59
C GLU A 70 -20.40 -9.57 35.72
N TYR A 71 -21.01 -9.16 34.60
CA TYR A 71 -22.36 -8.63 34.56
C TYR A 71 -23.40 -9.70 35.01
N LEU A 72 -23.30 -10.90 34.47
CA LEU A 72 -24.21 -11.99 34.86
C LEU A 72 -24.05 -12.40 36.32
N ALA A 73 -22.88 -12.22 36.90
CA ALA A 73 -22.61 -12.44 38.30
C ALA A 73 -23.10 -11.29 39.22
N GLY A 74 -23.58 -10.19 38.60
CA GLY A 74 -24.05 -9.01 39.33
C GLY A 74 -22.95 -8.12 39.88
N GLU A 75 -21.70 -8.30 39.42
CA GLU A 75 -20.53 -7.55 39.93
C GLU A 75 -20.36 -6.20 39.31
N ILE A 76 -20.91 -5.99 38.12
CA ILE A 76 -20.77 -4.72 37.36
C ILE A 76 -22.10 -4.26 36.81
N GLU A 77 -22.15 -2.96 36.46
CA GLU A 77 -23.32 -2.35 35.85
C GLU A 77 -23.40 -2.62 34.35
N VAL A 78 -24.63 -2.54 33.80
CA VAL A 78 -24.88 -2.70 32.35
C VAL A 78 -24.12 -1.72 31.49
N THR A 79 -23.82 -0.53 31.99
CA THR A 79 -23.03 0.51 31.30
C THR A 79 -21.66 -0.04 30.90
N ARG A 80 -21.02 -0.79 31.80
CA ARG A 80 -19.71 -1.40 31.54
C ARG A 80 -19.80 -2.45 30.43
N LEU A 81 -20.85 -3.25 30.44
CA LEU A 81 -21.10 -4.23 29.38
C LEU A 81 -21.32 -3.54 28.02
N ASN A 82 -22.10 -2.46 27.99
CA ASN A 82 -22.35 -1.70 26.78
C ASN A 82 -21.07 -1.08 26.23
N GLU A 83 -20.19 -0.56 27.09
CA GLU A 83 -18.87 -0.08 26.69
C GLU A 83 -18.02 -1.18 26.03
N ALA A 84 -17.99 -2.37 26.63
CA ALA A 84 -17.23 -3.50 26.08
C ALA A 84 -17.78 -3.93 24.72
N GLN A 85 -19.10 -3.96 24.55
CA GLN A 85 -19.76 -4.27 23.28
C GLN A 85 -19.45 -3.23 22.21
N THR A 86 -19.49 -1.95 22.57
CA THR A 86 -19.15 -0.82 21.67
C THR A 86 -17.70 -0.91 21.24
N ASN A 87 -16.78 -1.20 22.17
CA ASN A 87 -15.37 -1.37 21.86
C ASN A 87 -15.13 -2.54 20.89
N LEU A 88 -15.86 -3.66 21.08
CA LEU A 88 -15.79 -4.80 20.17
C LEU A 88 -16.27 -4.44 18.76
N VAL A 89 -17.40 -3.74 18.65
CA VAL A 89 -17.94 -3.28 17.36
C VAL A 89 -16.93 -2.38 16.65
N HIS A 90 -16.35 -1.41 17.37
CA HIS A 90 -15.33 -0.52 16.79
C HIS A 90 -14.10 -1.30 16.31
N SER A 91 -13.65 -2.29 17.06
CA SER A 91 -12.51 -3.11 16.67
C SER A 91 -12.83 -3.99 15.46
N ASN A 92 -14.04 -4.50 15.35
CA ASN A 92 -14.49 -5.24 14.17
C ASN A 92 -14.50 -4.36 12.93
N MET A 93 -14.98 -3.13 13.05
CA MET A 93 -14.98 -2.16 11.95
C MET A 93 -13.56 -1.77 11.52
N ALA A 94 -12.68 -1.55 12.49
CA ALA A 94 -11.27 -1.23 12.22
C ALA A 94 -10.56 -2.39 11.49
N LEU A 95 -10.84 -3.63 11.90
CA LEU A 95 -10.29 -4.81 11.22
C LEU A 95 -10.81 -4.93 9.79
N ALA A 96 -12.11 -4.75 9.58
CA ALA A 96 -12.70 -4.79 8.24
C ALA A 96 -12.08 -3.73 7.32
N ASP A 97 -11.91 -2.50 7.82
CA ASP A 97 -11.26 -1.42 7.09
C ASP A 97 -9.81 -1.76 6.74
N ALA A 98 -9.06 -2.32 7.69
CA ALA A 98 -7.68 -2.74 7.49
C ALA A 98 -7.55 -3.84 6.44
N VAL A 99 -8.46 -4.81 6.42
CA VAL A 99 -8.50 -5.88 5.41
C VAL A 99 -8.77 -5.31 4.02
N ILE A 100 -9.71 -4.37 3.90
CA ILE A 100 -10.01 -3.68 2.63
C ILE A 100 -8.79 -2.90 2.13
N LYS A 101 -8.12 -2.17 3.02
CA LYS A 101 -6.91 -1.41 2.67
C LYS A 101 -5.76 -2.32 2.22
N LEU A 102 -5.59 -3.47 2.87
CA LEU A 102 -4.61 -4.47 2.44
C LEU A 102 -4.92 -5.01 1.05
N HIS A 103 -6.19 -5.30 0.78
CA HIS A 103 -6.63 -5.77 -0.54
C HIS A 103 -6.34 -4.74 -1.63
N LYS A 104 -6.66 -3.48 -1.37
CA LYS A 104 -6.35 -2.37 -2.28
C LYS A 104 -4.85 -2.21 -2.52
N ALA A 105 -4.05 -2.35 -1.46
CA ALA A 105 -2.59 -2.28 -1.56
C ALA A 105 -2.04 -3.41 -2.43
N HIS A 106 -2.55 -4.63 -2.31
CA HIS A 106 -2.18 -5.76 -3.14
C HIS A 106 -2.55 -5.53 -4.61
N GLU A 107 -3.74 -4.99 -4.88
CA GLU A 107 -4.16 -4.63 -6.24
C GLU A 107 -3.26 -3.56 -6.86
N GLN A 108 -2.89 -2.55 -6.09
CA GLN A 108 -1.97 -1.49 -6.53
C GLN A 108 -0.59 -2.03 -6.84
N LEU A 109 -0.08 -2.95 -6.02
CA LEU A 109 1.20 -3.62 -6.25
C LEU A 109 1.15 -4.47 -7.53
N ALA A 110 0.11 -5.26 -7.70
CA ALA A 110 -0.11 -6.06 -8.89
C ALA A 110 -0.18 -5.20 -10.15
N ALA A 111 -0.89 -4.07 -10.10
CA ALA A 111 -0.98 -3.11 -11.19
C ALA A 111 0.39 -2.48 -11.53
N ALA A 112 1.18 -2.11 -10.51
CA ALA A 112 2.51 -1.55 -10.71
C ALA A 112 3.48 -2.56 -11.34
N VAL A 113 3.45 -3.81 -10.91
CA VAL A 113 4.25 -4.90 -11.46
C VAL A 113 3.82 -5.22 -12.90
N HIS A 114 2.52 -5.21 -13.17
CA HIS A 114 1.98 -5.46 -14.50
C HIS A 114 2.34 -4.36 -15.50
N ALA A 115 2.25 -3.10 -15.08
CA ALA A 115 2.71 -1.96 -15.87
C ALA A 115 4.21 -2.05 -16.19
N ASN A 116 5.03 -2.54 -15.24
CA ASN A 116 6.44 -2.78 -15.43
C ASN A 116 6.70 -3.88 -16.49
N GLY A 117 5.91 -4.94 -16.49
CA GLY A 117 6.00 -6.00 -17.47
C GLY A 117 5.68 -5.55 -18.89
N THR A 118 4.83 -4.55 -19.08
CA THR A 118 4.51 -3.99 -20.40
C THR A 118 5.57 -3.01 -20.91
N VAL A 119 6.31 -2.36 -20.01
CA VAL A 119 7.39 -1.43 -20.37
C VAL A 119 8.67 -2.15 -20.81
N VAL A 120 8.93 -3.34 -20.27
CA VAL A 120 10.12 -4.16 -20.57
C VAL A 120 9.99 -4.92 -21.89
N ARG A 121 8.78 -5.09 -22.39
CA ARG A 121 8.52 -5.68 -23.70
C ARG A 121 8.48 -4.62 -24.80
#